data_4c4d1bb09812b197cb30686798c8e21f
#
_entry.id   4c4d1bb09812b197cb30686798c8e21f
#
_cell.length_a   1.000
_cell.length_b   1.000
_cell.length_c   1.000
_cell.angle_alpha   90.00
_cell.angle_beta   90.00
_cell.angle_gamma   90.00
#
_symmetry.space_group_name_H-M   'P 1'
#
loop_
_entity.id
_entity.type
_entity.pdbx_description
1 polymer ?
#
loop_
_entity_poly.entity_id
_entity_poly.type
_entity_poly.pdbx_seq_one_letter_code
_entity_poly.pdbx_strand_id
1 'polypeptide(L)'
;MRTPPSLLSLTIDKAVLNLSHFSDLSPLPDHILLDLFLRTIKAGKLNEKVLKLFMATGKDEVLILIQTLNIKHILTPVLPTKDIKDSDIDIVIGALQPDLTSFLNEWRPVFSRFHLIIVKDPDLKEQLNIPEGFDHHVYTKPDIEKAVGASSTILFSGYSCRYFGYLVSKKKYIISIDDDCLPARDNEGNLVDPVAQHITNLTTPATPFFFNTLYDPFRDGADFVRGYPFSLRSGVTCALSCGLWLNLADYDAPTQALKPQQRNSQYVDLIMTVPARALLPVSGINIAFEREMVGPALFPALRLAREGKLRWETIEDIWSGMCAKVICDHLGLGVKTGLPYVWRSDKGDPIESLKKEWQGVKLMEEVVPFFQSVRLPRTATTTEDCVAEMAKSVRERLGSVDPVFNHAADAMLQWVKLWKSVGSGSSTPGGA
;
A
#
# COMPACT_ATOMS: atom_id res chain seq x y z
N MET A 1 6.51 46.68 -25.28
CA MET A 1 6.34 47.19 -23.90
C MET A 1 5.07 46.56 -23.33
N ARG A 2 5.13 45.91 -22.17
CA ARG A 2 3.90 45.41 -21.49
C ARG A 2 3.25 46.61 -20.80
N THR A 3 1.98 46.89 -21.10
CA THR A 3 1.19 47.89 -20.37
C THR A 3 1.13 47.52 -18.89
N PRO A 4 1.33 48.44 -17.96
CA PRO A 4 1.20 48.15 -16.53
C PRO A 4 -0.22 47.68 -16.21
N PRO A 5 -0.40 46.74 -15.24
CA PRO A 5 -1.72 46.30 -14.87
C PRO A 5 -2.56 47.45 -14.30
N SER A 6 -3.86 47.42 -14.57
CA SER A 6 -4.79 48.41 -14.02
C SER A 6 -4.90 48.25 -12.48
N LEU A 7 -5.29 49.34 -11.79
CA LEU A 7 -5.51 49.31 -10.34
C LEU A 7 -6.55 48.24 -9.97
N LEU A 8 -7.62 48.07 -10.77
CA LEU A 8 -8.62 47.02 -10.59
C LEU A 8 -7.99 45.61 -10.65
N SER A 9 -7.11 45.38 -11.65
CA SER A 9 -6.41 44.10 -11.79
C SER A 9 -5.57 43.77 -10.56
N LEU A 10 -4.80 44.72 -10.06
CA LEU A 10 -3.98 44.59 -8.86
C LEU A 10 -4.84 44.35 -7.61
N THR A 11 -6.00 45.01 -7.51
CA THR A 11 -6.93 44.83 -6.40
C THR A 11 -7.53 43.40 -6.40
N ILE A 12 -7.94 42.89 -7.58
CA ILE A 12 -8.45 41.53 -7.72
C ILE A 12 -7.37 40.50 -7.36
N ASP A 13 -6.13 40.69 -7.83
CA ASP A 13 -5.01 39.78 -7.49
C ASP A 13 -4.75 39.77 -5.97
N LYS A 14 -4.85 40.90 -5.32
CA LYS A 14 -4.73 40.97 -3.86
C LYS A 14 -5.91 40.34 -3.13
N ALA A 15 -7.13 40.47 -3.67
CA ALA A 15 -8.31 39.82 -3.14
C ALA A 15 -8.20 38.29 -3.21
N VAL A 16 -7.66 37.73 -4.32
CA VAL A 16 -7.39 36.28 -4.46
C VAL A 16 -6.54 35.74 -3.31
N LEU A 17 -5.53 36.50 -2.89
CA LEU A 17 -4.63 36.09 -1.78
C LEU A 17 -5.32 36.10 -0.41
N ASN A 18 -6.42 36.83 -0.27
CA ASN A 18 -7.09 37.07 1.00
C ASN A 18 -8.55 36.54 1.02
N LEU A 19 -8.96 35.70 0.06
CA LEU A 19 -10.33 35.20 -0.06
C LEU A 19 -10.85 34.50 1.19
N SER A 20 -9.98 33.85 1.94
CA SER A 20 -10.36 33.18 3.20
C SER A 20 -10.87 34.14 4.30
N HIS A 21 -10.63 35.44 4.17
CA HIS A 21 -11.03 36.45 5.11
C HIS A 21 -12.37 37.13 4.74
N PHE A 22 -12.90 36.87 3.54
CA PHE A 22 -14.20 37.40 3.14
C PHE A 22 -15.31 36.48 3.67
N SER A 23 -16.38 37.08 4.13
CA SER A 23 -17.58 36.38 4.60
C SER A 23 -18.68 36.36 3.53
N ASP A 24 -18.68 37.33 2.61
CA ASP A 24 -19.68 37.46 1.55
C ASP A 24 -19.08 38.16 0.32
N LEU A 25 -19.38 37.63 -0.87
CA LEU A 25 -19.01 38.19 -2.18
C LEU A 25 -20.22 38.67 -2.99
N SER A 26 -21.45 38.54 -2.47
CA SER A 26 -22.70 38.90 -3.18
C SER A 26 -22.75 40.36 -3.61
N PRO A 27 -22.16 41.33 -2.91
CA PRO A 27 -22.17 42.72 -3.34
C PRO A 27 -21.31 43.02 -4.58
N LEU A 28 -20.43 42.09 -5.00
CA LEU A 28 -19.57 42.31 -6.14
C LEU A 28 -20.37 42.25 -7.47
N PRO A 29 -20.07 43.13 -8.44
CA PRO A 29 -20.61 43.00 -9.80
C PRO A 29 -20.20 41.69 -10.47
N ASP A 30 -21.06 41.12 -11.33
CA ASP A 30 -20.89 39.79 -11.93
C ASP A 30 -19.56 39.64 -12.67
N HIS A 31 -19.19 40.62 -13.49
CA HIS A 31 -17.91 40.59 -14.22
C HIS A 31 -16.68 40.63 -13.33
N ILE A 32 -16.76 41.29 -12.16
CA ILE A 32 -15.64 41.29 -11.16
C ILE A 32 -15.62 39.95 -10.44
N LEU A 33 -16.80 39.41 -10.10
CA LEU A 33 -16.91 38.14 -9.43
C LEU A 33 -16.38 36.99 -10.30
N LEU A 34 -16.69 37.00 -11.60
CA LEU A 34 -16.19 36.06 -12.60
C LEU A 34 -14.65 36.16 -12.73
N ASP A 35 -14.09 37.38 -12.88
CA ASP A 35 -12.65 37.55 -12.98
C ASP A 35 -11.94 37.10 -11.69
N LEU A 36 -12.53 37.41 -10.53
CA LEU A 36 -12.04 36.96 -9.23
C LEU A 36 -12.05 35.44 -9.13
N PHE A 37 -13.15 34.77 -9.58
CA PHE A 37 -13.26 33.32 -9.57
C PHE A 37 -12.23 32.66 -10.49
N LEU A 38 -12.08 33.14 -11.72
CA LEU A 38 -11.12 32.62 -12.69
C LEU A 38 -9.68 32.80 -12.22
N ARG A 39 -9.33 33.95 -11.61
CA ARG A 39 -8.01 34.17 -11.05
C ARG A 39 -7.77 33.28 -9.81
N THR A 40 -8.80 33.05 -9.02
CA THR A 40 -8.73 32.13 -7.87
C THR A 40 -8.40 30.71 -8.30
N ILE A 41 -9.07 30.20 -9.36
CA ILE A 41 -8.75 28.91 -9.98
C ILE A 41 -7.30 28.92 -10.50
N LYS A 42 -6.96 29.95 -11.28
CA LYS A 42 -5.61 30.08 -11.88
C LYS A 42 -4.49 30.15 -10.85
N ALA A 43 -4.76 30.75 -9.70
CA ALA A 43 -3.80 30.85 -8.60
C ALA A 43 -3.78 29.59 -7.69
N GLY A 44 -4.60 28.55 -7.99
CA GLY A 44 -4.69 27.35 -7.16
C GLY A 44 -5.25 27.61 -5.75
N LYS A 45 -6.00 28.72 -5.56
CA LYS A 45 -6.54 29.14 -4.25
C LYS A 45 -7.99 28.72 -4.03
N LEU A 46 -8.59 27.97 -4.97
CA LEU A 46 -9.95 27.49 -4.84
C LEU A 46 -9.94 26.26 -3.93
N ASN A 47 -10.51 26.41 -2.74
CA ASN A 47 -10.79 25.34 -1.78
C ASN A 47 -12.28 25.29 -1.48
N GLU A 48 -12.71 24.31 -0.68
CA GLU A 48 -14.14 24.12 -0.37
C GLU A 48 -14.78 25.36 0.26
N LYS A 49 -14.07 26.02 1.20
CA LYS A 49 -14.56 27.23 1.87
C LYS A 49 -14.75 28.37 0.85
N VAL A 50 -13.78 28.56 -0.02
CA VAL A 50 -13.80 29.60 -1.06
C VAL A 50 -14.84 29.27 -2.12
N LEU A 51 -14.99 28.00 -2.51
CA LEU A 51 -16.05 27.58 -3.44
C LEU A 51 -17.44 27.87 -2.86
N LYS A 52 -17.68 27.49 -1.60
CA LYS A 52 -18.96 27.79 -0.90
C LYS A 52 -19.24 29.29 -0.88
N LEU A 53 -18.21 30.11 -0.70
CA LEU A 53 -18.34 31.57 -0.73
C LEU A 53 -18.80 32.10 -2.09
N PHE A 54 -18.26 31.57 -3.21
CA PHE A 54 -18.72 31.90 -4.55
C PHE A 54 -20.11 31.36 -4.84
N MET A 55 -20.42 30.14 -4.45
CA MET A 55 -21.76 29.54 -4.63
C MET A 55 -22.84 30.28 -3.83
N ALA A 56 -22.50 30.78 -2.64
CA ALA A 56 -23.43 31.53 -1.78
C ALA A 56 -23.87 32.84 -2.41
N THR A 57 -23.15 33.37 -3.41
CA THR A 57 -23.57 34.58 -4.14
C THR A 57 -24.86 34.40 -4.94
N GLY A 58 -25.21 33.12 -5.28
CA GLY A 58 -26.40 32.79 -6.09
C GLY A 58 -26.37 33.30 -7.52
N LYS A 59 -25.24 33.82 -8.03
CA LYS A 59 -25.16 34.42 -9.36
C LYS A 59 -25.01 33.35 -10.44
N ASP A 60 -25.93 33.38 -11.42
CA ASP A 60 -26.07 32.36 -12.46
C ASP A 60 -24.78 32.13 -13.25
N GLU A 61 -24.07 33.20 -13.63
CA GLU A 61 -22.83 33.10 -14.42
C GLU A 61 -21.72 32.32 -13.69
N VAL A 62 -21.60 32.53 -12.37
CA VAL A 62 -20.65 31.77 -11.54
C VAL A 62 -21.10 30.31 -11.39
N LEU A 63 -22.40 30.08 -11.17
CA LEU A 63 -22.95 28.74 -11.03
C LEU A 63 -22.86 27.95 -12.35
N ILE A 64 -23.14 28.59 -13.49
CA ILE A 64 -22.95 27.98 -14.82
C ILE A 64 -21.46 27.63 -15.04
N LEU A 65 -20.55 28.53 -14.68
CA LEU A 65 -19.11 28.26 -14.83
C LEU A 65 -18.64 27.11 -13.94
N ILE A 66 -19.12 27.03 -12.70
CA ILE A 66 -18.86 25.91 -11.78
C ILE A 66 -19.38 24.61 -12.38
N GLN A 67 -20.58 24.60 -12.96
CA GLN A 67 -21.17 23.43 -13.62
C GLN A 67 -20.40 23.04 -14.89
N THR A 68 -20.09 24.03 -15.74
CA THR A 68 -19.35 23.81 -17.00
C THR A 68 -17.95 23.24 -16.74
N LEU A 69 -17.28 23.71 -15.70
CA LEU A 69 -15.98 23.19 -15.28
C LEU A 69 -16.10 21.89 -14.48
N ASN A 70 -17.32 21.38 -14.29
CA ASN A 70 -17.63 20.17 -13.50
C ASN A 70 -16.97 20.19 -12.12
N ILE A 71 -16.94 21.38 -11.50
CA ILE A 71 -16.37 21.56 -10.17
C ILE A 71 -17.40 21.00 -9.16
N LYS A 72 -17.20 19.77 -8.75
CA LYS A 72 -17.99 19.15 -7.67
C LYS A 72 -17.45 19.58 -6.32
N HIS A 73 -18.26 19.42 -5.27
CA HIS A 73 -18.00 19.87 -3.89
C HIS A 73 -16.70 19.38 -3.23
N ILE A 74 -15.85 18.67 -3.95
CA ILE A 74 -14.58 18.15 -3.45
C ILE A 74 -13.46 18.76 -4.30
N LEU A 75 -13.14 20.01 -3.99
CA LEU A 75 -11.96 20.67 -4.54
C LEU A 75 -10.84 20.56 -3.50
N THR A 76 -9.98 19.64 -3.71
CA THR A 76 -8.91 19.25 -2.78
C THR A 76 -9.46 18.82 -1.42
N PRO A 77 -9.33 17.56 -1.05
CA PRO A 77 -9.41 17.24 0.35
C PRO A 77 -8.35 18.11 1.03
N VAL A 78 -8.76 19.01 1.91
CA VAL A 78 -7.97 19.23 3.10
C VAL A 78 -7.93 17.84 3.70
N LEU A 79 -6.86 17.11 3.42
CA LEU A 79 -6.63 15.82 4.03
C LEU A 79 -6.76 16.10 5.51
N PRO A 80 -7.76 15.56 6.22
CA PRO A 80 -7.67 15.57 7.64
C PRO A 80 -6.34 14.88 7.89
N THR A 81 -5.38 15.59 8.44
CA THR A 81 -4.26 14.99 9.13
C THR A 81 -4.92 14.11 10.18
N LYS A 82 -5.18 12.85 9.83
CA LYS A 82 -5.60 11.88 10.83
C LYS A 82 -4.39 11.83 11.74
N ASP A 83 -4.55 12.29 12.98
CA ASP A 83 -3.55 12.10 14.01
C ASP A 83 -3.38 10.59 14.20
N ILE A 84 -2.50 10.01 13.43
CA ILE A 84 -2.14 8.60 13.53
C ILE A 84 -1.17 8.51 14.68
N LYS A 85 -1.58 7.77 15.68
CA LYS A 85 -0.75 7.49 16.84
C LYS A 85 0.15 6.29 16.54
N ASP A 86 1.33 6.27 17.10
CA ASP A 86 2.23 5.12 17.04
C ASP A 86 1.51 3.83 17.51
N SER A 87 0.52 3.97 18.43
CA SER A 87 -0.34 2.88 18.90
C SER A 87 -1.28 2.29 17.85
N ASP A 88 -1.47 2.93 16.69
CA ASP A 88 -2.32 2.45 15.60
C ASP A 88 -1.55 1.56 14.61
N ILE A 89 -0.26 1.33 14.85
CA ILE A 89 0.67 0.67 13.95
C ILE A 89 1.29 -0.54 14.64
N ASP A 90 1.33 -1.68 13.95
CA ASP A 90 2.20 -2.82 14.27
C ASP A 90 3.26 -2.96 13.19
N ILE A 91 4.50 -3.26 13.60
CA ILE A 91 5.56 -3.68 12.69
C ILE A 91 5.68 -5.19 12.76
N VAL A 92 5.52 -5.85 11.62
CA VAL A 92 5.59 -7.31 11.51
C VAL A 92 6.93 -7.72 10.91
N ILE A 93 7.61 -8.63 11.60
CA ILE A 93 8.92 -9.16 11.22
C ILE A 93 8.82 -10.69 11.18
N GLY A 94 9.07 -11.28 10.01
CA GLY A 94 9.31 -12.70 9.88
C GLY A 94 10.77 -13.01 10.24
N ALA A 95 11.00 -13.71 11.35
CA ALA A 95 12.35 -13.99 11.83
C ALA A 95 12.85 -15.33 11.28
N LEU A 96 13.72 -15.28 10.28
CA LEU A 96 14.38 -16.42 9.68
C LEU A 96 15.79 -16.64 10.25
N GLN A 97 16.33 -15.65 10.95
CA GLN A 97 17.64 -15.69 11.61
C GLN A 97 17.43 -15.78 13.12
N PRO A 98 18.26 -16.56 13.84
CA PRO A 98 18.12 -16.72 15.29
C PRO A 98 18.54 -15.46 16.06
N ASP A 99 19.45 -14.64 15.51
CA ASP A 99 19.94 -13.43 16.17
C ASP A 99 19.48 -12.17 15.43
N LEU A 100 18.52 -11.47 16.02
CA LEU A 100 18.00 -10.20 15.52
C LEU A 100 18.70 -8.98 16.14
N THR A 101 19.77 -9.17 16.91
CA THR A 101 20.43 -8.08 17.66
C THR A 101 20.94 -6.99 16.72
N SER A 102 21.68 -7.36 15.69
CA SER A 102 22.22 -6.38 14.72
C SER A 102 21.09 -5.68 13.98
N PHE A 103 20.14 -6.44 13.45
CA PHE A 103 18.97 -5.91 12.73
C PHE A 103 18.20 -4.90 13.59
N LEU A 104 17.76 -5.27 14.78
CA LEU A 104 16.96 -4.41 15.63
C LEU A 104 17.75 -3.21 16.17
N ASN A 105 19.06 -3.32 16.42
CA ASN A 105 19.85 -2.17 16.82
C ASN A 105 19.98 -1.12 15.70
N GLU A 106 20.11 -1.52 14.45
CA GLU A 106 20.07 -0.59 13.31
C GLU A 106 18.70 0.09 13.17
N TRP A 107 17.62 -0.64 13.42
CA TRP A 107 16.27 -0.13 13.39
C TRP A 107 15.82 0.61 14.66
N ARG A 108 16.62 0.63 15.70
CA ARG A 108 16.26 1.23 17.01
C ARG A 108 15.74 2.68 16.91
N PRO A 109 16.33 3.58 16.08
CA PRO A 109 15.83 4.95 15.97
C PRO A 109 14.38 5.04 15.51
N VAL A 110 13.89 4.04 14.78
CA VAL A 110 12.53 4.01 14.22
C VAL A 110 11.63 3.07 15.03
N PHE A 111 12.04 1.82 15.22
CA PHE A 111 11.17 0.75 15.74
C PHE A 111 10.91 0.84 17.24
N SER A 112 11.76 1.51 18.03
CA SER A 112 11.57 1.61 19.48
C SER A 112 10.27 2.31 19.91
N ARG A 113 9.61 3.01 18.99
CA ARG A 113 8.33 3.70 19.23
C ARG A 113 7.11 2.83 19.01
N PHE A 114 7.27 1.67 18.35
CA PHE A 114 6.17 0.84 17.87
C PHE A 114 6.15 -0.51 18.55
N HIS A 115 4.98 -1.13 18.56
CA HIS A 115 4.85 -2.53 18.94
C HIS A 115 5.29 -3.43 17.78
N LEU A 116 6.17 -4.40 18.08
CA LEU A 116 6.72 -5.34 17.12
C LEU A 116 6.02 -6.70 17.26
N ILE A 117 5.52 -7.23 16.16
CA ILE A 117 5.06 -8.61 16.05
C ILE A 117 6.16 -9.40 15.36
N ILE A 118 6.87 -10.21 16.11
CA ILE A 118 7.97 -11.04 15.61
C ILE A 118 7.46 -12.47 15.49
N VAL A 119 7.42 -13.01 14.27
CA VAL A 119 7.00 -14.38 14.04
C VAL A 119 8.23 -15.22 13.70
N LYS A 120 8.59 -16.08 14.61
CA LYS A 120 9.71 -17.02 14.43
C LYS A 120 9.33 -18.04 13.35
N ASP A 121 10.21 -18.22 12.36
CA ASP A 121 10.05 -19.30 11.38
C ASP A 121 9.89 -20.65 12.10
N PRO A 122 8.80 -21.39 11.83
CA PRO A 122 8.58 -22.73 12.40
C PRO A 122 9.73 -23.73 12.18
N ASP A 123 10.52 -23.54 11.12
CA ASP A 123 11.65 -24.41 10.77
C ASP A 123 12.96 -24.00 11.45
N LEU A 124 13.01 -22.81 12.04
CA LEU A 124 14.15 -22.33 12.82
C LEU A 124 14.20 -23.02 14.20
N LYS A 125 15.25 -23.81 14.46
CA LYS A 125 15.38 -24.58 15.70
C LYS A 125 15.90 -23.75 16.86
N GLU A 126 16.80 -22.83 16.57
CA GLU A 126 17.50 -22.00 17.55
C GLU A 126 16.51 -21.04 18.23
N GLN A 127 16.83 -20.65 19.45
CA GLN A 127 16.07 -19.63 20.19
C GLN A 127 16.37 -18.25 19.59
N LEU A 128 15.34 -17.38 19.52
CA LEU A 128 15.55 -16.01 19.06
C LEU A 128 16.28 -15.18 20.12
N ASN A 129 17.27 -14.43 19.66
CA ASN A 129 17.94 -13.40 20.43
C ASN A 129 17.41 -12.02 20.02
N ILE A 130 16.78 -11.33 20.96
CA ILE A 130 16.15 -10.01 20.76
C ILE A 130 16.75 -9.05 21.79
N PRO A 131 17.32 -7.91 21.37
CA PRO A 131 17.88 -6.94 22.29
C PRO A 131 16.79 -6.24 23.11
N GLU A 132 17.15 -5.80 24.30
CA GLU A 132 16.25 -5.04 25.19
C GLU A 132 15.84 -3.67 24.58
N GLY A 133 14.73 -3.11 25.07
CA GLY A 133 14.27 -1.78 24.74
C GLY A 133 13.30 -1.70 23.56
N PHE A 134 12.65 -2.83 23.22
CA PHE A 134 11.55 -2.88 22.24
C PHE A 134 10.29 -3.46 22.90
N ASP A 135 9.15 -2.81 22.62
CA ASP A 135 7.84 -3.39 22.90
C ASP A 135 7.54 -4.44 21.84
N HIS A 136 7.49 -5.72 22.22
CA HIS A 136 7.34 -6.78 21.23
C HIS A 136 6.60 -8.01 21.76
N HIS A 137 6.00 -8.75 20.83
CA HIS A 137 5.46 -10.08 21.06
C HIS A 137 6.06 -11.07 20.08
N VAL A 138 6.53 -12.20 20.58
CA VAL A 138 7.11 -13.28 19.77
C VAL A 138 6.10 -14.41 19.62
N TYR A 139 5.78 -14.74 18.38
CA TYR A 139 4.99 -15.91 18.04
C TYR A 139 5.87 -17.03 17.52
N THR A 140 5.57 -18.25 17.99
CA THR A 140 6.32 -19.46 17.69
C THR A 140 5.44 -20.50 17.02
N LYS A 141 6.02 -21.62 16.60
CA LYS A 141 5.28 -22.73 16.00
C LYS A 141 4.08 -23.20 16.82
N PRO A 142 4.17 -23.41 18.16
CA PRO A 142 3.02 -23.74 18.98
C PRO A 142 1.90 -22.72 18.94
N ASP A 143 2.23 -21.43 18.87
CA ASP A 143 1.23 -20.35 18.80
C ASP A 143 0.50 -20.37 17.46
N ILE A 144 1.23 -20.61 16.37
CA ILE A 144 0.68 -20.78 15.02
C ILE A 144 -0.26 -21.99 15.00
N GLU A 145 0.20 -23.16 15.46
CA GLU A 145 -0.59 -24.41 15.48
C GLU A 145 -1.86 -24.26 16.32
N LYS A 146 -1.80 -23.56 17.44
CA LYS A 146 -2.95 -23.28 18.30
C LYS A 146 -3.99 -22.40 17.61
N ALA A 147 -3.55 -21.38 16.87
CA ALA A 147 -4.44 -20.43 16.22
C ALA A 147 -5.06 -20.97 14.92
N VAL A 148 -4.28 -21.75 14.15
CA VAL A 148 -4.65 -22.21 12.80
C VAL A 148 -5.23 -23.61 12.80
N GLY A 149 -4.90 -24.41 13.82
CA GLY A 149 -5.26 -25.81 13.94
C GLY A 149 -4.29 -26.75 13.21
N ALA A 150 -4.11 -27.94 13.75
CA ALA A 150 -3.18 -28.95 13.22
C ALA A 150 -3.54 -29.47 11.81
N SER A 151 -4.78 -29.26 11.36
CA SER A 151 -5.26 -29.67 10.02
C SER A 151 -5.13 -28.60 8.96
N SER A 152 -4.46 -27.49 9.24
CA SER A 152 -4.27 -26.40 8.28
C SER A 152 -3.57 -26.90 7.03
N THR A 153 -4.07 -26.43 5.88
CA THR A 153 -3.40 -26.63 4.58
C THR A 153 -2.37 -25.56 4.29
N ILE A 154 -2.34 -24.49 5.10
CA ILE A 154 -1.43 -23.35 4.96
C ILE A 154 -0.17 -23.61 5.77
N LEU A 155 0.99 -23.41 5.15
CA LEU A 155 2.28 -23.40 5.82
C LEU A 155 2.73 -21.96 6.09
N PHE A 156 3.11 -21.71 7.34
CA PHE A 156 3.70 -20.43 7.76
C PHE A 156 5.22 -20.56 7.98
N SER A 157 5.93 -21.27 7.10
CA SER A 157 7.39 -21.42 7.19
C SER A 157 8.14 -20.50 6.24
N GLY A 158 9.41 -20.20 6.51
CA GLY A 158 10.19 -19.20 5.82
C GLY A 158 9.54 -17.83 5.92
N TYR A 159 9.70 -16.97 4.93
CA TYR A 159 9.08 -15.63 4.93
C TYR A 159 7.55 -15.63 5.01
N SER A 160 6.88 -16.76 4.74
CA SER A 160 5.42 -16.87 4.93
C SER A 160 4.99 -16.75 6.39
N CYS A 161 5.89 -16.87 7.35
CA CYS A 161 5.56 -16.65 8.76
C CYS A 161 5.04 -15.24 9.03
N ARG A 162 5.44 -14.23 8.22
CA ARG A 162 4.94 -12.84 8.33
C ARG A 162 3.41 -12.74 8.22
N TYR A 163 2.78 -13.59 7.41
CA TYR A 163 1.32 -13.57 7.25
C TYR A 163 0.59 -13.95 8.54
N PHE A 164 1.20 -14.79 9.37
CA PHE A 164 0.66 -15.03 10.70
C PHE A 164 0.68 -13.74 11.55
N GLY A 165 1.74 -12.95 11.43
CA GLY A 165 1.81 -11.62 12.06
C GLY A 165 0.69 -10.69 11.59
N TYR A 166 0.38 -10.70 10.28
CA TYR A 166 -0.75 -9.92 9.75
C TYR A 166 -2.09 -10.37 10.33
N LEU A 167 -2.26 -11.68 10.48
CA LEU A 167 -3.49 -12.29 11.02
C LEU A 167 -3.73 -11.88 12.48
N VAL A 168 -2.69 -11.93 13.32
CA VAL A 168 -2.80 -11.68 14.77
C VAL A 168 -2.80 -10.21 15.15
N SER A 169 -2.26 -9.33 14.32
CA SER A 169 -2.30 -7.88 14.54
C SER A 169 -3.74 -7.38 14.69
N LYS A 170 -3.93 -6.41 15.59
CA LYS A 170 -5.22 -5.74 15.83
C LYS A 170 -5.14 -4.25 15.55
N LYS A 171 -4.00 -3.79 15.05
CA LYS A 171 -3.80 -2.38 14.74
C LYS A 171 -4.35 -2.05 13.35
N LYS A 172 -4.63 -0.78 13.15
CA LYS A 172 -5.20 -0.29 11.90
C LYS A 172 -4.21 -0.44 10.73
N TYR A 173 -2.94 -0.14 10.99
CA TYR A 173 -1.88 -0.20 10.00
C TYR A 173 -0.88 -1.29 10.36
N ILE A 174 -0.50 -2.05 9.37
CA ILE A 174 0.55 -3.05 9.46
C ILE A 174 1.68 -2.63 8.52
N ILE A 175 2.91 -2.65 9.03
CA ILE A 175 4.13 -2.46 8.25
C ILE A 175 4.94 -3.73 8.35
N SER A 176 5.41 -4.25 7.23
CA SER A 176 6.24 -5.46 7.19
C SER A 176 7.57 -5.15 6.52
N ILE A 177 8.64 -5.54 7.21
CA ILE A 177 10.03 -5.41 6.75
C ILE A 177 10.72 -6.73 7.05
N ASP A 178 11.49 -7.26 6.09
CA ASP A 178 12.22 -8.51 6.26
C ASP A 178 13.46 -8.34 7.16
N ASP A 179 13.82 -9.40 7.85
CA ASP A 179 14.93 -9.40 8.82
C ASP A 179 16.33 -9.32 8.17
N ASP A 180 16.42 -9.34 6.84
CA ASP A 180 17.62 -9.07 6.05
C ASP A 180 17.71 -7.62 5.54
N CYS A 181 16.71 -6.78 5.86
CA CYS A 181 16.59 -5.41 5.40
C CYS A 181 16.96 -4.41 6.49
N LEU A 182 17.91 -3.55 6.21
CA LEU A 182 18.39 -2.48 7.09
C LEU A 182 17.80 -1.12 6.71
N PRO A 183 17.90 -0.10 7.57
CA PRO A 183 17.51 1.26 7.23
C PRO A 183 18.31 1.78 6.03
N ALA A 184 17.61 2.34 5.04
CA ALA A 184 18.26 3.01 3.91
C ALA A 184 18.66 4.44 4.28
N ARG A 185 19.50 5.02 3.44
CA ARG A 185 19.84 6.45 3.48
C ARG A 185 19.46 7.10 2.16
N ASP A 186 19.01 8.35 2.24
CA ASP A 186 18.72 9.17 1.07
C ASP A 186 20.00 9.66 0.38
N ASN A 187 19.84 10.46 -0.68
CA ASN A 187 20.96 11.04 -1.44
C ASN A 187 21.84 12.01 -0.62
N GLU A 188 21.32 12.52 0.49
CA GLU A 188 22.01 13.42 1.40
C GLU A 188 22.68 12.68 2.56
N GLY A 189 22.45 11.36 2.67
CA GLY A 189 22.98 10.50 3.71
C GLY A 189 22.11 10.44 4.97
N ASN A 190 20.91 11.05 4.98
CA ASN A 190 20.00 11.01 6.11
C ASN A 190 19.34 9.63 6.20
N LEU A 191 19.05 9.19 7.42
CA LEU A 191 18.31 7.95 7.66
C LEU A 191 16.87 8.10 7.15
N VAL A 192 16.43 7.16 6.32
CA VAL A 192 15.04 7.10 5.87
C VAL A 192 14.18 6.52 6.98
N ASP A 193 13.10 7.20 7.36
CA ASP A 193 12.05 6.65 8.22
C ASP A 193 10.95 6.00 7.34
N PRO A 194 10.98 4.66 7.14
CA PRO A 194 10.03 4.00 6.27
C PRO A 194 8.63 3.96 6.88
N VAL A 195 8.51 3.99 8.20
CA VAL A 195 7.21 3.98 8.87
C VAL A 195 6.48 5.28 8.58
N ALA A 196 7.11 6.42 8.82
CA ALA A 196 6.54 7.73 8.55
C ALA A 196 6.14 7.87 7.07
N GLN A 197 7.00 7.42 6.15
CA GLN A 197 6.72 7.52 4.70
C GLN A 197 5.57 6.60 4.27
N HIS A 198 5.52 5.36 4.74
CA HIS A 198 4.41 4.45 4.45
C HIS A 198 3.08 5.00 4.97
N ILE A 199 3.06 5.55 6.18
CA ILE A 199 1.87 6.16 6.75
C ILE A 199 1.43 7.37 5.93
N THR A 200 2.35 8.21 5.48
CA THR A 200 2.05 9.32 4.56
C THR A 200 1.40 8.80 3.28
N ASN A 201 1.95 7.75 2.68
CA ASN A 201 1.39 7.14 1.48
C ASN A 201 -0.05 6.61 1.70
N LEU A 202 -0.32 5.96 2.82
CA LEU A 202 -1.62 5.38 3.15
C LEU A 202 -2.66 6.42 3.54
N THR A 203 -2.24 7.56 4.08
CA THR A 203 -3.14 8.61 4.54
C THR A 203 -3.45 9.66 3.49
N THR A 204 -2.65 9.72 2.43
CA THR A 204 -2.90 10.59 1.28
C THR A 204 -3.63 9.83 0.18
N PRO A 205 -4.58 10.46 -0.56
CA PRO A 205 -5.32 9.81 -1.62
C PRO A 205 -4.41 9.28 -2.72
N ALA A 206 -4.85 8.23 -3.39
CA ALA A 206 -4.24 7.69 -4.60
C ALA A 206 -5.07 8.05 -5.83
N THR A 207 -4.46 8.11 -7.00
CA THR A 207 -5.10 8.56 -8.26
C THR A 207 -5.00 7.50 -9.36
N PRO A 208 -5.60 6.30 -9.19
CA PRO A 208 -5.39 5.17 -10.10
C PRO A 208 -6.06 5.33 -11.47
N PHE A 209 -7.06 6.24 -11.61
CA PHE A 209 -7.88 6.32 -12.83
C PHE A 209 -7.35 7.29 -13.88
N PHE A 210 -6.37 8.10 -13.54
CA PHE A 210 -5.70 8.99 -14.48
C PHE A 210 -4.24 9.15 -14.07
N PHE A 211 -3.30 8.77 -14.93
CA PHE A 211 -1.89 8.81 -14.61
C PHE A 211 -1.39 10.26 -14.54
N ASN A 212 -0.92 10.66 -13.36
CA ASN A 212 -0.31 11.97 -13.15
C ASN A 212 1.18 11.91 -13.47
N THR A 213 1.61 12.50 -14.58
CA THR A 213 3.02 12.49 -15.00
C THR A 213 3.93 13.33 -14.07
N LEU A 214 3.35 14.07 -13.13
CA LEU A 214 4.05 14.78 -12.05
C LEU A 214 4.16 13.93 -10.76
N TYR A 215 4.12 12.62 -10.87
CA TYR A 215 4.19 11.64 -9.75
C TYR A 215 2.94 11.67 -8.85
N ASP A 216 3.11 11.54 -7.52
CA ASP A 216 1.97 11.62 -6.60
C ASP A 216 1.49 13.07 -6.47
N PRO A 217 0.25 13.38 -6.88
CA PRO A 217 -0.27 14.75 -6.82
C PRO A 217 -0.44 15.28 -5.40
N PHE A 218 -0.44 14.41 -4.40
CA PHE A 218 -0.70 14.78 -3.00
C PHE A 218 0.57 14.83 -2.13
N ARG A 219 1.74 14.72 -2.75
CA ARG A 219 3.00 14.72 -2.02
C ARG A 219 3.29 16.05 -1.34
N ASP A 220 3.23 17.13 -2.12
CA ASP A 220 3.62 18.48 -1.67
C ASP A 220 2.44 19.47 -1.76
N GLY A 221 1.22 18.96 -1.96
CA GLY A 221 0.05 19.79 -2.14
C GLY A 221 -1.04 19.12 -2.96
N ALA A 222 -1.40 19.74 -4.08
CA ALA A 222 -2.38 19.21 -5.02
C ALA A 222 -1.95 19.50 -6.46
N ASP A 223 -0.85 18.86 -6.88
CA ASP A 223 -0.15 19.13 -8.12
C ASP A 223 -0.60 18.19 -9.24
N PHE A 224 -1.55 18.66 -10.04
CA PHE A 224 -2.11 17.89 -11.14
C PHE A 224 -1.55 18.34 -12.49
N VAL A 225 -1.18 17.35 -13.32
CA VAL A 225 -0.73 17.59 -14.69
C VAL A 225 -1.82 18.28 -15.52
N ARG A 226 -1.40 19.08 -16.50
CA ARG A 226 -2.33 19.70 -17.45
C ARG A 226 -3.22 18.64 -18.13
N GLY A 227 -4.54 18.87 -18.12
CA GLY A 227 -5.54 17.94 -18.64
C GLY A 227 -6.11 16.96 -17.61
N TYR A 228 -5.60 16.96 -16.37
CA TYR A 228 -6.13 16.12 -15.31
C TYR A 228 -7.59 16.51 -14.99
N PRO A 229 -8.57 15.59 -15.09
CA PRO A 229 -9.98 15.90 -14.87
C PRO A 229 -10.25 16.34 -13.42
N PHE A 230 -10.98 17.42 -13.24
CA PHE A 230 -11.36 17.90 -11.89
C PHE A 230 -12.13 16.83 -11.09
N SER A 231 -13.01 16.08 -11.77
CA SER A 231 -13.80 15.02 -11.13
C SER A 231 -12.98 13.87 -10.52
N LEU A 232 -11.71 13.72 -10.90
CA LEU A 232 -10.81 12.68 -10.40
C LEU A 232 -9.79 13.19 -9.38
N ARG A 233 -9.76 14.51 -9.11
CA ARG A 233 -8.76 15.11 -8.21
C ARG A 233 -8.91 14.75 -6.75
N SER A 234 -10.09 14.31 -6.33
CA SER A 234 -10.28 13.81 -4.96
C SER A 234 -9.47 12.53 -4.68
N GLY A 235 -9.10 11.79 -5.74
CA GLY A 235 -8.49 10.49 -5.60
C GLY A 235 -9.40 9.46 -4.94
N VAL A 236 -8.81 8.37 -4.50
CA VAL A 236 -9.44 7.30 -3.72
C VAL A 236 -8.58 6.98 -2.50
N THR A 237 -9.15 6.30 -1.51
CA THR A 237 -8.40 5.86 -0.33
C THR A 237 -7.27 4.93 -0.75
N CYS A 238 -6.05 5.21 -0.29
CA CYS A 238 -4.90 4.34 -0.46
C CYS A 238 -4.93 3.23 0.60
N ALA A 239 -4.90 1.97 0.18
CA ALA A 239 -4.99 0.82 1.07
C ALA A 239 -3.66 0.05 1.21
N LEU A 240 -2.76 0.19 0.22
CA LEU A 240 -1.49 -0.53 0.15
C LEU A 240 -0.37 0.41 -0.31
N SER A 241 0.75 0.39 0.40
CA SER A 241 1.99 1.10 0.08
C SER A 241 3.12 0.10 -0.07
N CYS A 242 3.71 0.05 -1.27
CA CYS A 242 4.81 -0.84 -1.62
C CYS A 242 6.08 -0.03 -1.76
N GLY A 243 6.98 -0.13 -0.79
CA GLY A 243 8.29 0.51 -0.83
C GLY A 243 9.27 -0.22 -1.75
N LEU A 244 10.41 0.38 -1.96
CA LEU A 244 11.51 -0.16 -2.75
C LEU A 244 12.70 -0.51 -1.85
N TRP A 245 13.79 -0.98 -2.45
CA TRP A 245 15.02 -1.33 -1.74
C TRP A 245 16.26 -0.96 -2.54
N LEU A 246 17.30 -0.64 -1.82
CA LEU A 246 18.65 -0.40 -2.33
C LEU A 246 19.51 -1.67 -2.15
N ASN A 247 20.69 -1.67 -2.73
CA ASN A 247 21.69 -2.73 -2.76
C ASN A 247 21.21 -3.92 -3.60
N LEU A 248 20.75 -5.00 -3.02
CA LEU A 248 20.27 -6.15 -3.78
C LEU A 248 18.87 -5.87 -4.31
N ALA A 249 18.74 -5.73 -5.61
CA ALA A 249 17.45 -5.66 -6.26
C ALA A 249 16.77 -7.05 -6.27
N ASP A 250 15.44 -7.03 -6.22
CA ASP A 250 14.63 -8.26 -6.26
C ASP A 250 14.45 -8.70 -7.72
N TYR A 251 15.57 -9.08 -8.34
CA TYR A 251 15.54 -9.65 -9.68
C TYR A 251 14.98 -11.06 -9.63
N ASP A 252 14.30 -11.46 -10.68
CA ASP A 252 14.05 -12.88 -10.92
C ASP A 252 15.38 -13.66 -10.94
N ALA A 253 15.33 -14.92 -10.56
CA ALA A 253 16.53 -15.73 -10.41
C ALA A 253 17.35 -15.86 -11.71
N PRO A 254 16.79 -15.96 -12.93
CA PRO A 254 17.57 -15.89 -14.17
C PRO A 254 18.36 -14.58 -14.31
N THR A 255 17.73 -13.45 -14.05
CA THR A 255 18.41 -12.14 -14.12
C THR A 255 19.49 -12.02 -13.06
N GLN A 256 19.23 -12.48 -11.84
CA GLN A 256 20.20 -12.48 -10.76
C GLN A 256 21.42 -13.36 -11.08
N ALA A 257 21.20 -14.54 -11.66
CA ALA A 257 22.28 -15.43 -12.10
C ALA A 257 23.17 -14.80 -13.19
N LEU A 258 22.55 -14.03 -14.11
CA LEU A 258 23.28 -13.34 -15.19
C LEU A 258 23.97 -12.06 -14.71
N LYS A 259 23.46 -11.44 -13.65
CA LYS A 259 23.94 -10.15 -13.11
C LYS A 259 24.25 -10.22 -11.62
N PRO A 260 25.09 -11.16 -11.14
CA PRO A 260 25.28 -11.41 -9.71
C PRO A 260 25.92 -10.23 -8.95
N GLN A 261 26.58 -9.31 -9.67
CA GLN A 261 27.22 -8.11 -9.10
C GLN A 261 26.34 -6.84 -9.24
N GLN A 262 25.18 -6.95 -9.86
CA GLN A 262 24.30 -5.80 -10.02
C GLN A 262 23.77 -5.34 -8.66
N ARG A 263 23.85 -4.02 -8.41
CA ARG A 263 23.33 -3.39 -7.20
C ARG A 263 22.48 -2.19 -7.57
N ASN A 264 21.36 -2.02 -6.89
CA ASN A 264 20.57 -0.80 -6.97
C ASN A 264 21.15 0.24 -6.01
N SER A 265 21.85 1.23 -6.56
CA SER A 265 22.50 2.30 -5.79
C SER A 265 21.80 3.65 -5.92
N GLN A 266 20.74 3.74 -6.74
CA GLN A 266 20.02 5.00 -6.95
C GLN A 266 18.82 5.12 -6.02
N TYR A 267 18.91 6.06 -5.10
CA TYR A 267 17.75 6.54 -4.36
C TYR A 267 17.00 7.55 -5.24
N VAL A 268 15.79 7.20 -5.65
CA VAL A 268 14.92 8.07 -6.44
C VAL A 268 13.82 8.58 -5.55
N ASP A 269 13.76 9.88 -5.35
CA ASP A 269 12.76 10.54 -4.52
C ASP A 269 11.42 10.61 -5.29
N LEU A 270 10.70 9.49 -5.32
CA LEU A 270 9.53 9.29 -6.16
C LEU A 270 8.45 8.48 -5.44
N ILE A 271 7.22 8.95 -5.53
CA ILE A 271 6.00 8.20 -5.19
C ILE A 271 5.06 8.22 -6.39
N MET A 272 4.44 7.09 -6.69
CA MET A 272 3.44 6.97 -7.76
C MET A 272 2.25 6.16 -7.30
N THR A 273 1.07 6.54 -7.76
CA THR A 273 -0.10 5.65 -7.73
C THR A 273 0.02 4.61 -8.84
N VAL A 274 -0.14 3.34 -8.50
CA VAL A 274 -0.22 2.26 -9.49
C VAL A 274 -1.56 2.40 -10.25
N PRO A 275 -1.53 2.56 -11.58
CA PRO A 275 -2.75 2.73 -12.35
C PRO A 275 -3.72 1.56 -12.21
N ALA A 276 -5.01 1.83 -12.28
CA ALA A 276 -6.03 0.79 -12.32
C ALA A 276 -5.77 -0.17 -13.50
N ARG A 277 -5.94 -1.46 -13.25
CA ARG A 277 -5.68 -2.57 -14.17
C ARG A 277 -4.20 -2.84 -14.50
N ALA A 278 -3.27 -2.05 -14.00
CA ALA A 278 -1.86 -2.43 -14.00
C ALA A 278 -1.62 -3.44 -12.88
N LEU A 279 -1.01 -4.57 -13.18
CA LEU A 279 -0.57 -5.52 -12.16
C LEU A 279 0.67 -4.96 -11.46
N LEU A 280 0.80 -5.29 -10.19
CA LEU A 280 1.97 -4.98 -9.38
C LEU A 280 2.44 -6.27 -8.70
N PRO A 281 3.68 -6.70 -8.91
CA PRO A 281 4.29 -7.77 -8.13
C PRO A 281 4.65 -7.19 -6.76
N VAL A 282 3.74 -7.35 -5.80
CA VAL A 282 3.96 -6.86 -4.43
C VAL A 282 4.91 -7.81 -3.72
N SER A 283 6.08 -7.31 -3.35
CA SER A 283 7.00 -8.06 -2.49
C SER A 283 6.73 -7.75 -1.01
N GLY A 284 6.78 -8.77 -0.17
CA GLY A 284 6.64 -8.63 1.28
C GLY A 284 7.83 -7.98 2.00
N ILE A 285 8.90 -7.65 1.26
CA ILE A 285 10.17 -7.13 1.81
C ILE A 285 9.98 -5.78 2.51
N ASN A 286 9.14 -4.90 1.94
CA ASN A 286 8.94 -3.52 2.42
C ASN A 286 7.53 -3.04 2.02
N ILE A 287 6.54 -3.36 2.84
CA ILE A 287 5.13 -3.00 2.56
C ILE A 287 4.44 -2.44 3.80
N ALA A 288 3.43 -1.64 3.55
CA ALA A 288 2.47 -1.23 4.57
C ALA A 288 1.05 -1.22 4.01
N PHE A 289 0.08 -1.52 4.85
CA PHE A 289 -1.32 -1.58 4.44
C PHE A 289 -2.29 -1.30 5.57
N GLU A 290 -3.49 -0.86 5.21
CA GLU A 290 -4.59 -0.79 6.16
C GLU A 290 -5.22 -2.18 6.31
N ARG A 291 -5.18 -2.67 7.55
CA ARG A 291 -5.51 -4.06 7.91
C ARG A 291 -6.91 -4.50 7.45
N GLU A 292 -7.91 -3.67 7.72
CA GLU A 292 -9.31 -4.02 7.41
C GLU A 292 -9.62 -3.88 5.91
N MET A 293 -8.92 -3.00 5.20
CA MET A 293 -9.19 -2.75 3.78
C MET A 293 -8.61 -3.82 2.85
N VAL A 294 -7.38 -4.27 3.11
CA VAL A 294 -6.67 -5.15 2.18
C VAL A 294 -6.00 -6.35 2.84
N GLY A 295 -5.91 -6.37 4.16
CA GLY A 295 -5.24 -7.44 4.89
C GLY A 295 -5.70 -8.85 4.50
N PRO A 296 -7.02 -9.14 4.39
CA PRO A 296 -7.50 -10.44 3.94
C PRO A 296 -7.01 -10.87 2.55
N ALA A 297 -6.59 -9.92 1.70
CA ALA A 297 -6.07 -10.20 0.36
C ALA A 297 -4.57 -10.52 0.33
N LEU A 298 -3.86 -10.33 1.44
CA LEU A 298 -2.45 -10.70 1.60
C LEU A 298 -2.38 -12.04 2.34
N PHE A 299 -2.16 -13.13 1.62
CA PHE A 299 -2.32 -14.49 2.13
C PHE A 299 -1.25 -15.46 1.63
N PRO A 300 -0.87 -16.47 2.44
CA PRO A 300 0.15 -17.46 2.11
C PRO A 300 -0.46 -18.67 1.33
N ALA A 301 -0.98 -18.43 0.13
CA ALA A 301 -1.77 -19.47 -0.57
C ALA A 301 -0.96 -20.51 -1.33
N LEU A 302 0.31 -20.25 -1.62
CA LEU A 302 1.14 -21.15 -2.45
C LEU A 302 2.08 -22.04 -1.62
N ARG A 303 2.26 -21.77 -0.34
CA ARG A 303 2.93 -22.67 0.59
C ARG A 303 1.95 -23.66 1.17
N LEU A 304 1.94 -24.87 0.62
CA LEU A 304 0.94 -25.87 0.91
C LEU A 304 1.54 -27.04 1.70
N ALA A 305 0.96 -27.32 2.86
CA ALA A 305 1.42 -28.35 3.81
C ALA A 305 1.41 -29.78 3.24
N ARG A 306 0.69 -30.05 2.16
CA ARG A 306 0.41 -31.43 1.71
C ARG A 306 1.29 -31.93 0.57
N GLU A 307 2.02 -31.08 -0.13
CA GLU A 307 2.76 -31.51 -1.33
C GLU A 307 4.21 -31.93 -1.08
N GLY A 308 4.77 -31.77 0.13
CA GLY A 308 6.11 -32.21 0.47
C GLY A 308 7.25 -31.55 -0.34
N LYS A 309 6.93 -30.71 -1.32
CA LYS A 309 7.84 -29.93 -2.14
C LYS A 309 7.28 -28.51 -2.25
N LEU A 310 8.06 -27.56 -1.77
CA LEU A 310 7.78 -26.14 -1.87
C LEU A 310 7.97 -25.73 -3.33
N ARG A 311 6.88 -25.68 -4.11
CA ARG A 311 7.00 -25.37 -5.54
C ARG A 311 7.11 -23.87 -5.82
N TRP A 312 6.75 -22.98 -4.97
CA TRP A 312 6.58 -21.56 -5.25
C TRP A 312 7.07 -20.69 -4.09
N GLU A 313 8.05 -21.20 -3.39
CA GLU A 313 8.52 -20.61 -2.15
C GLU A 313 8.91 -19.14 -2.26
N THR A 314 9.38 -18.73 -3.44
CA THR A 314 9.95 -17.41 -3.68
C THR A 314 9.00 -16.44 -4.39
N ILE A 315 7.83 -16.87 -4.86
CA ILE A 315 6.86 -16.02 -5.58
C ILE A 315 5.48 -15.98 -4.93
N GLU A 316 5.38 -16.45 -3.71
CA GLU A 316 4.11 -16.49 -2.98
C GLU A 316 3.55 -15.10 -2.69
N ASP A 317 4.42 -14.18 -2.27
CA ASP A 317 4.07 -12.78 -2.05
C ASP A 317 3.69 -12.07 -3.36
N ILE A 318 4.35 -12.39 -4.47
CA ILE A 318 4.00 -11.89 -5.81
C ILE A 318 2.59 -12.33 -6.20
N TRP A 319 2.24 -13.61 -5.96
CA TRP A 319 0.90 -14.13 -6.19
C TRP A 319 -0.16 -13.39 -5.36
N SER A 320 0.04 -13.33 -4.05
CA SER A 320 -0.90 -12.64 -3.15
C SER A 320 -0.97 -11.15 -3.46
N GLY A 321 0.13 -10.54 -3.83
CA GLY A 321 0.20 -9.13 -4.23
C GLY A 321 -0.58 -8.82 -5.49
N MET A 322 -0.51 -9.67 -6.52
CA MET A 322 -1.35 -9.54 -7.71
C MET A 322 -2.83 -9.70 -7.38
N CYS A 323 -3.18 -10.68 -6.52
CA CYS A 323 -4.54 -10.81 -5.99
C CYS A 323 -5.01 -9.54 -5.30
N ALA A 324 -4.21 -9.01 -4.37
CA ALA A 324 -4.51 -7.79 -3.63
C ALA A 324 -4.70 -6.59 -4.57
N LYS A 325 -3.86 -6.46 -5.62
CA LYS A 325 -3.99 -5.38 -6.60
C LYS A 325 -5.31 -5.47 -7.38
N VAL A 326 -5.69 -6.66 -7.85
CA VAL A 326 -6.97 -6.87 -8.55
C VAL A 326 -8.15 -6.55 -7.62
N ILE A 327 -8.06 -6.94 -6.35
CA ILE A 327 -9.10 -6.66 -5.35
C ILE A 327 -9.18 -5.16 -5.04
N CYS A 328 -8.05 -4.48 -4.86
CA CYS A 328 -8.02 -3.03 -4.69
C CYS A 328 -8.67 -2.32 -5.89
N ASP A 329 -8.37 -2.72 -7.11
CA ASP A 329 -8.98 -2.14 -8.31
C ASP A 329 -10.50 -2.38 -8.36
N HIS A 330 -10.97 -3.55 -7.94
CA HIS A 330 -12.39 -3.89 -7.89
C HIS A 330 -13.14 -3.05 -6.85
N LEU A 331 -12.55 -2.88 -5.66
CA LEU A 331 -13.13 -2.12 -4.55
C LEU A 331 -12.92 -0.59 -4.70
N GLY A 332 -12.22 -0.13 -5.74
CA GLY A 332 -11.93 1.28 -5.93
C GLY A 332 -10.91 1.83 -4.92
N LEU A 333 -10.03 0.99 -4.42
CA LEU A 333 -8.95 1.35 -3.52
C LEU A 333 -7.65 1.65 -4.28
N GLY A 334 -6.81 2.50 -3.71
CA GLY A 334 -5.54 2.87 -4.28
C GLY A 334 -4.36 2.05 -3.76
N VAL A 335 -3.35 1.93 -4.61
CA VAL A 335 -2.06 1.33 -4.29
C VAL A 335 -0.97 2.31 -4.71
N LYS A 336 -0.01 2.58 -3.83
CA LYS A 336 1.15 3.43 -4.12
C LYS A 336 2.45 2.64 -4.08
N THR A 337 3.42 3.06 -4.87
CA THR A 337 4.77 2.52 -4.90
C THR A 337 5.82 3.62 -5.05
N GLY A 338 7.08 3.29 -4.79
CA GLY A 338 8.20 4.22 -4.76
C GLY A 338 8.80 4.28 -3.35
N LEU A 339 8.84 5.47 -2.76
CA LEU A 339 9.26 5.61 -1.37
C LEU A 339 8.34 4.83 -0.41
N PRO A 340 8.87 4.32 0.71
CA PRO A 340 10.25 4.41 1.20
C PRO A 340 11.18 3.33 0.63
N TYR A 341 12.48 3.58 0.71
CA TYR A 341 13.49 2.54 0.51
C TYR A 341 13.92 1.91 1.82
N VAL A 342 14.27 0.62 1.75
CA VAL A 342 15.09 -0.09 2.74
C VAL A 342 16.38 -0.55 2.06
N TRP A 343 17.38 -0.95 2.83
CA TRP A 343 18.65 -1.50 2.35
C TRP A 343 18.64 -3.02 2.50
N ARG A 344 18.60 -3.78 1.42
CA ARG A 344 18.60 -5.24 1.46
C ARG A 344 20.02 -5.78 1.49
N SER A 345 20.35 -6.57 2.49
CA SER A 345 21.70 -7.10 2.73
C SER A 345 21.92 -8.55 2.32
N ASP A 346 20.87 -9.29 2.02
CA ASP A 346 20.93 -10.72 1.67
C ASP A 346 21.86 -10.97 0.46
N LYS A 347 22.62 -12.03 0.57
CA LYS A 347 23.57 -12.51 -0.44
C LYS A 347 23.20 -13.91 -0.93
N GLY A 348 21.93 -14.25 -0.97
CA GLY A 348 21.46 -15.57 -1.39
C GLY A 348 22.14 -16.09 -2.65
N ASP A 349 22.29 -17.40 -2.77
CA ASP A 349 22.86 -18.05 -3.97
C ASP A 349 21.85 -17.96 -5.14
N PRO A 350 22.18 -17.24 -6.24
CA PRO A 350 21.28 -17.11 -7.40
C PRO A 350 20.90 -18.45 -8.03
N ILE A 351 21.80 -19.45 -7.98
CA ILE A 351 21.53 -20.76 -8.57
C ILE A 351 20.55 -21.57 -7.70
N GLU A 352 20.67 -21.50 -6.39
CA GLU A 352 19.69 -22.11 -5.50
C GLU A 352 18.34 -21.41 -5.60
N SER A 353 18.30 -20.09 -5.73
CA SER A 353 17.07 -19.33 -6.03
C SER A 353 16.45 -19.78 -7.33
N LEU A 354 17.23 -19.92 -8.43
CA LEU A 354 16.75 -20.38 -9.72
C LEU A 354 16.12 -21.78 -9.63
N LYS A 355 16.74 -22.71 -8.88
CA LYS A 355 16.18 -24.06 -8.69
C LYS A 355 14.81 -24.01 -7.99
N LYS A 356 14.63 -23.13 -7.03
CA LYS A 356 13.38 -22.94 -6.29
C LYS A 356 12.30 -22.27 -7.15
N GLU A 357 12.66 -21.27 -7.95
CA GLU A 357 11.73 -20.48 -8.75
C GLU A 357 11.31 -21.12 -10.06
N TRP A 358 12.13 -22.02 -10.64
CA TRP A 358 11.99 -22.48 -12.02
C TRP A 358 10.59 -22.96 -12.40
N GLN A 359 9.92 -23.69 -11.53
CA GLN A 359 8.57 -24.18 -11.80
C GLN A 359 7.55 -23.03 -11.75
N GLY A 360 7.72 -22.10 -10.81
CA GLY A 360 6.89 -20.93 -10.68
C GLY A 360 6.99 -20.01 -11.90
N VAL A 361 8.21 -19.77 -12.39
CA VAL A 361 8.45 -18.96 -13.60
C VAL A 361 7.66 -19.48 -14.80
N LYS A 362 7.62 -20.78 -15.01
CA LYS A 362 6.84 -21.37 -16.11
C LYS A 362 5.34 -21.12 -16.00
N LEU A 363 4.81 -21.18 -14.80
CA LEU A 363 3.38 -20.99 -14.58
C LEU A 363 2.97 -19.53 -14.61
N MET A 364 3.91 -18.58 -14.52
CA MET A 364 3.61 -17.15 -14.67
C MET A 364 3.03 -16.80 -16.04
N GLU A 365 3.35 -17.57 -17.09
CA GLU A 365 2.77 -17.41 -18.44
C GLU A 365 1.24 -17.61 -18.44
N GLU A 366 0.71 -18.41 -17.52
CA GLU A 366 -0.73 -18.65 -17.33
C GLU A 366 -1.33 -17.73 -16.24
N VAL A 367 -0.57 -17.46 -15.20
CA VAL A 367 -0.99 -16.67 -14.04
C VAL A 367 -1.20 -15.19 -14.40
N VAL A 368 -0.26 -14.58 -15.14
CA VAL A 368 -0.38 -13.16 -15.49
C VAL A 368 -1.59 -12.88 -16.39
N PRO A 369 -1.85 -13.63 -17.47
CA PRO A 369 -3.09 -13.47 -18.26
C PRO A 369 -4.36 -13.70 -17.47
N PHE A 370 -4.33 -14.63 -16.50
CA PHE A 370 -5.46 -14.82 -15.58
C PHE A 370 -5.76 -13.53 -14.80
N PHE A 371 -4.78 -12.95 -14.11
CA PHE A 371 -4.98 -11.74 -13.31
C PHE A 371 -5.34 -10.51 -14.18
N GLN A 372 -4.84 -10.41 -15.40
CA GLN A 372 -5.22 -9.35 -16.33
C GLN A 372 -6.67 -9.43 -16.77
N SER A 373 -7.22 -10.64 -16.86
CA SER A 373 -8.56 -10.89 -17.41
C SER A 373 -9.64 -11.21 -16.38
N VAL A 374 -9.29 -11.58 -15.16
CA VAL A 374 -10.27 -11.89 -14.12
C VAL A 374 -11.11 -10.68 -13.77
N ARG A 375 -12.41 -10.89 -13.56
CA ARG A 375 -13.37 -9.87 -13.13
C ARG A 375 -14.17 -10.42 -11.96
N LEU A 376 -14.16 -9.71 -10.87
CA LEU A 376 -14.96 -10.04 -9.71
C LEU A 376 -16.40 -9.55 -9.88
N PRO A 377 -17.39 -10.28 -9.35
CA PRO A 377 -18.79 -9.87 -9.43
C PRO A 377 -19.02 -8.59 -8.59
N ARG A 378 -19.93 -7.75 -9.04
CA ARG A 378 -20.28 -6.50 -8.32
C ARG A 378 -20.85 -6.73 -6.92
N THR A 379 -21.28 -7.94 -6.62
CA THR A 379 -21.79 -8.36 -5.31
C THR A 379 -20.67 -8.60 -4.29
N ALA A 380 -19.41 -8.78 -4.73
CA ALA A 380 -18.26 -8.85 -3.85
C ALA A 380 -17.88 -7.42 -3.42
N THR A 381 -18.31 -7.01 -2.24
CA THR A 381 -18.16 -5.64 -1.72
C THR A 381 -17.19 -5.53 -0.56
N THR A 382 -16.73 -6.65 -0.02
CA THR A 382 -15.69 -6.74 1.00
C THR A 382 -14.45 -7.44 0.44
N THR A 383 -13.31 -7.23 1.06
CA THR A 383 -12.06 -7.89 0.66
C THR A 383 -12.17 -9.41 0.79
N GLU A 384 -12.82 -9.90 1.85
CA GLU A 384 -13.07 -11.33 2.07
C GLU A 384 -13.95 -11.95 0.98
N ASP A 385 -15.00 -11.24 0.56
CA ASP A 385 -15.85 -11.70 -0.54
C ASP A 385 -15.06 -11.74 -1.86
N CYS A 386 -14.24 -10.72 -2.09
CA CYS A 386 -13.36 -10.65 -3.25
C CYS A 386 -12.36 -11.81 -3.28
N VAL A 387 -11.74 -12.16 -2.15
CA VAL A 387 -10.83 -13.30 -2.05
C VAL A 387 -11.58 -14.62 -2.30
N ALA A 388 -12.79 -14.77 -1.77
CA ALA A 388 -13.60 -15.98 -1.99
C ALA A 388 -13.99 -16.14 -3.47
N GLU A 389 -14.41 -15.06 -4.14
CA GLU A 389 -14.74 -15.10 -5.58
C GLU A 389 -13.48 -15.30 -6.45
N MET A 390 -12.35 -14.71 -6.04
CA MET A 390 -11.05 -14.96 -6.69
C MET A 390 -10.67 -16.44 -6.58
N ALA A 391 -10.83 -17.08 -5.42
CA ALA A 391 -10.54 -18.50 -5.21
C ALA A 391 -11.38 -19.39 -6.14
N LYS A 392 -12.66 -19.08 -6.35
CA LYS A 392 -13.51 -19.79 -7.34
C LYS A 392 -12.93 -19.65 -8.75
N SER A 393 -12.61 -18.41 -9.16
CA SER A 393 -12.05 -18.14 -10.48
C SER A 393 -10.69 -18.83 -10.70
N VAL A 394 -9.83 -18.88 -9.68
CA VAL A 394 -8.56 -19.62 -9.70
C VAL A 394 -8.81 -21.09 -9.95
N ARG A 395 -9.73 -21.72 -9.23
CA ARG A 395 -10.08 -23.14 -9.40
C ARG A 395 -10.63 -23.44 -10.78
N GLU A 396 -11.56 -22.62 -11.27
CA GLU A 396 -12.22 -22.82 -12.55
C GLU A 396 -11.28 -22.65 -13.75
N ARG A 397 -10.38 -21.68 -13.68
CA ARG A 397 -9.57 -21.27 -14.83
C ARG A 397 -8.14 -21.79 -14.81
N LEU A 398 -7.55 -21.98 -13.63
CA LEU A 398 -6.17 -22.44 -13.47
C LEU A 398 -6.08 -23.87 -12.92
N GLY A 399 -7.14 -24.40 -12.33
CA GLY A 399 -7.12 -25.74 -11.71
C GLY A 399 -6.83 -26.88 -12.67
N SER A 400 -7.10 -26.71 -13.98
CA SER A 400 -6.73 -27.66 -15.05
C SER A 400 -5.30 -27.47 -15.56
N VAL A 401 -4.70 -26.30 -15.32
CA VAL A 401 -3.31 -25.98 -15.74
C VAL A 401 -2.33 -26.72 -14.83
N ASP A 402 -2.51 -26.59 -13.51
CA ASP A 402 -1.75 -27.34 -12.51
C ASP A 402 -2.62 -27.58 -11.27
N PRO A 403 -2.61 -28.80 -10.69
CA PRO A 403 -3.36 -29.11 -9.47
C PRO A 403 -3.05 -28.20 -8.27
N VAL A 404 -1.88 -27.57 -8.22
CA VAL A 404 -1.50 -26.62 -7.18
C VAL A 404 -2.51 -25.48 -7.04
N PHE A 405 -3.14 -25.05 -8.12
CA PHE A 405 -4.13 -23.97 -8.09
C PHE A 405 -5.45 -24.36 -7.40
N ASN A 406 -5.83 -25.64 -7.42
CA ASN A 406 -6.96 -26.11 -6.62
C ASN A 406 -6.66 -26.02 -5.13
N HIS A 407 -5.44 -26.40 -4.73
CA HIS A 407 -5.00 -26.29 -3.35
C HIS A 407 -4.83 -24.82 -2.92
N ALA A 408 -4.31 -23.98 -3.81
CA ALA A 408 -4.24 -22.52 -3.57
C ALA A 408 -5.63 -21.94 -3.32
N ALA A 409 -6.62 -22.31 -4.11
CA ALA A 409 -8.00 -21.87 -3.92
C ALA A 409 -8.57 -22.34 -2.55
N ASP A 410 -8.27 -23.58 -2.12
CA ASP A 410 -8.66 -24.07 -0.78
C ASP A 410 -7.96 -23.26 0.32
N ALA A 411 -6.67 -22.98 0.18
CA ALA A 411 -5.91 -22.19 1.12
C ALA A 411 -6.44 -20.74 1.22
N MET A 412 -6.80 -20.11 0.10
CA MET A 412 -7.44 -18.80 0.08
C MET A 412 -8.76 -18.78 0.87
N LEU A 413 -9.61 -19.79 0.68
CA LEU A 413 -10.87 -19.91 1.42
C LEU A 413 -10.64 -20.18 2.91
N GLN A 414 -9.63 -20.99 3.25
CA GLN A 414 -9.25 -21.23 4.63
C GLN A 414 -8.71 -19.94 5.28
N TRP A 415 -7.89 -19.19 4.57
CA TRP A 415 -7.37 -17.91 5.05
C TRP A 415 -8.47 -16.92 5.42
N VAL A 416 -9.47 -16.76 4.57
CA VAL A 416 -10.63 -15.89 4.86
C VAL A 416 -11.36 -16.33 6.13
N LYS A 417 -11.51 -17.63 6.36
CA LYS A 417 -12.12 -18.16 7.60
C LYS A 417 -11.27 -17.83 8.82
N LEU A 418 -9.95 -18.02 8.73
CA LEU A 418 -9.01 -17.69 9.79
C LEU A 418 -9.03 -16.20 10.10
N TRP A 419 -9.03 -15.35 9.07
CA TRP A 419 -9.08 -13.89 9.24
C TRP A 419 -10.34 -13.48 10.01
N LYS A 420 -11.50 -14.00 9.65
CA LYS A 420 -12.76 -13.74 10.35
C LYS A 420 -12.74 -14.26 11.79
N SER A 421 -12.21 -15.47 12.03
CA SER A 421 -12.22 -16.09 13.37
C SER A 421 -11.25 -15.41 14.34
N VAL A 422 -10.06 -15.05 13.90
CA VAL A 422 -9.04 -14.37 14.70
C VAL A 422 -9.33 -12.87 14.79
N GLY A 423 -9.92 -12.27 13.74
CA GLY A 423 -10.32 -10.87 13.70
C GLY A 423 -11.47 -10.55 14.65
N SER A 424 -12.45 -11.46 14.76
CA SER A 424 -13.64 -11.33 15.62
C SER A 424 -13.42 -11.77 17.06
N GLY A 425 -12.20 -12.12 17.46
CA GLY A 425 -11.87 -12.61 18.80
C GLY A 425 -12.42 -11.70 19.90
N SER A 426 -13.61 -12.02 20.37
CA SER A 426 -14.16 -11.54 21.62
C SER A 426 -13.16 -11.84 22.73
N SER A 427 -12.70 -10.81 23.41
CA SER A 427 -12.06 -10.92 24.72
C SER A 427 -12.91 -11.82 25.62
N THR A 428 -12.56 -13.08 25.72
CA THR A 428 -12.97 -13.88 26.87
C THR A 428 -12.04 -13.45 28.00
N PRO A 429 -12.54 -12.84 29.08
CA PRO A 429 -11.72 -12.62 30.26
C PRO A 429 -11.45 -13.98 30.86
N GLY A 430 -10.21 -14.44 30.72
CA GLY A 430 -9.71 -15.59 31.47
C GLY A 430 -9.73 -15.20 32.94
N GLY A 431 -10.70 -15.73 33.66
CA GLY A 431 -10.78 -15.63 35.10
C GLY A 431 -9.74 -16.53 35.76
N ALA A 432 -9.28 -15.99 36.89
CA ALA A 432 -8.63 -16.59 38.04
C ALA A 432 -7.26 -17.24 37.79
#